data_9a023de84531bdaf07f43e87795db5a2
#
_entry.id   9a023de84531bdaf07f43e87795db5a2
#
_cell.length_a   1.000
_cell.length_b   1.000
_cell.length_c   1.000
_cell.angle_alpha   90.00
_cell.angle_beta   90.00
_cell.angle_gamma   90.00
#
_symmetry.space_group_name_H-M   'P 1'
#
loop_
_entity.id
_entity.type
_entity.pdbx_description
1 polymer ?
#
loop_
_entity_poly.entity_id
_entity_poly.type
_entity_poly.pdbx_seq_one_letter_code
_entity_poly.pdbx_strand_id
1 'polypeptide(L)'
;KATVYGPSKAALINFAEVLHLDLAPRGIGVFLINPGFVATPLTAQNDFAMPALQTPVQAAEAIVDGFASGAFEIHFPKRFTRVLKLLQWLPRRVYFALVRRATGL
;
A
#
# COMPACT_ATOMS: atom_id res chain seq x y z
N LYS A 1 18.25 -0.33 -0.27
CA LYS A 1 17.58 0.25 0.90
C LYS A 1 16.31 -0.48 1.29
N ALA A 2 15.68 -1.19 0.36
CA ALA A 2 14.45 -1.93 0.60
C ALA A 2 14.61 -3.42 0.32
N THR A 3 15.82 -3.97 0.53
CA THR A 3 16.11 -5.37 0.21
C THR A 3 15.37 -6.34 1.11
N VAL A 4 14.99 -5.94 2.31
CA VAL A 4 14.20 -6.77 3.24
C VAL A 4 12.74 -6.32 3.28
N TYR A 5 12.51 -5.01 3.33
CA TYR A 5 11.16 -4.46 3.44
C TYR A 5 10.27 -4.84 2.25
N GLY A 6 10.78 -4.66 1.02
CA GLY A 6 10.01 -4.96 -0.18
C GLY A 6 9.58 -6.43 -0.25
N PRO A 7 10.52 -7.39 -0.18
CA PRO A 7 10.16 -8.81 -0.17
C PRO A 7 9.27 -9.20 1.00
N SER A 8 9.49 -8.65 2.20
CA SER A 8 8.64 -8.92 3.36
C SER A 8 7.21 -8.43 3.14
N LYS A 9 7.06 -7.26 2.54
CA LYS A 9 5.75 -6.70 2.22
C LYS A 9 5.04 -7.55 1.18
N ALA A 10 5.74 -8.01 0.15
CA ALA A 10 5.18 -8.88 -0.88
C ALA A 10 4.72 -10.21 -0.28
N ALA A 11 5.49 -10.78 0.64
CA ALA A 11 5.13 -12.00 1.33
C ALA A 11 3.85 -11.81 2.18
N LEU A 12 3.73 -10.68 2.85
CA LEU A 12 2.55 -10.35 3.64
C LEU A 12 1.31 -10.21 2.77
N ILE A 13 1.42 -9.59 1.61
CA ILE A 13 0.32 -9.46 0.67
C ILE A 13 -0.15 -10.84 0.21
N ASN A 14 0.78 -11.71 -0.17
CA ASN A 14 0.45 -13.07 -0.59
C ASN A 14 -0.21 -13.85 0.54
N PHE A 15 0.29 -13.71 1.76
CA PHE A 15 -0.29 -14.36 2.94
C PHE A 15 -1.73 -13.90 3.18
N ALA A 16 -2.01 -12.62 3.06
CA ALA A 16 -3.35 -12.08 3.21
C ALA A 16 -4.30 -12.65 2.15
N GLU A 17 -3.82 -12.78 0.91
CA GLU A 17 -4.62 -13.36 -0.17
C GLU A 17 -4.97 -14.82 0.10
N VAL A 18 -4.01 -15.61 0.57
CA VAL A 18 -4.23 -17.01 0.93
C VAL A 18 -5.23 -17.12 2.07
N LEU A 19 -5.08 -16.30 3.11
CA LEU A 19 -6.02 -16.28 4.23
C LEU A 19 -7.42 -15.89 3.77
N HIS A 20 -7.55 -14.94 2.88
CA HIS A 20 -8.84 -14.55 2.34
C HIS A 20 -9.54 -15.74 1.67
N LEU A 21 -8.81 -16.45 0.83
CA LEU A 21 -9.35 -17.62 0.12
C LEU A 21 -9.76 -18.74 1.09
N ASP A 22 -8.97 -18.96 2.12
CA ASP A 22 -9.23 -20.03 3.09
C ASP A 22 -10.38 -19.70 4.04
N LEU A 23 -10.51 -18.45 4.44
CA LEU A 23 -11.42 -18.07 5.53
C LEU A 23 -12.74 -17.46 5.05
N ALA A 24 -12.80 -16.93 3.81
CA ALA A 24 -14.04 -16.38 3.29
C ALA A 24 -15.20 -17.38 3.30
N PRO A 25 -14.99 -18.68 2.93
CA PRO A 25 -16.07 -19.67 3.01
C PRO A 25 -16.59 -19.91 4.42
N ARG A 26 -15.80 -19.56 5.44
CA ARG A 26 -16.16 -19.70 6.86
C ARG A 26 -16.82 -18.44 7.42
N GLY A 27 -17.09 -17.43 6.57
CA GLY A 27 -17.68 -16.18 6.99
C GLY A 27 -16.73 -15.25 7.71
N ILE A 28 -15.43 -15.45 7.58
CA ILE A 28 -14.41 -14.59 8.20
C ILE A 28 -13.85 -13.66 7.14
N GLY A 29 -13.98 -12.35 7.38
CA GLY A 29 -13.44 -11.34 6.49
C GLY A 29 -11.95 -11.13 6.74
N VAL A 30 -11.17 -11.12 5.66
CA VAL A 30 -9.75 -10.80 5.69
C VAL A 30 -9.53 -9.62 4.76
N PHE A 31 -8.84 -8.60 5.25
CA PHE A 31 -8.61 -7.36 4.51
C PHE A 31 -7.13 -7.06 4.46
N LEU A 32 -6.66 -6.59 3.32
CA LEU A 32 -5.30 -6.09 3.14
C LEU A 32 -5.34 -4.58 3.12
N ILE A 33 -4.63 -3.96 4.05
CA ILE A 33 -4.59 -2.50 4.17
C ILE A 33 -3.23 -2.01 3.70
N ASN A 34 -3.22 -1.23 2.63
CA ASN A 34 -2.03 -0.63 2.06
C ASN A 34 -2.13 0.90 2.14
N PRO A 35 -1.67 1.49 3.26
CA PRO A 35 -1.69 2.94 3.41
C PRO A 35 -0.57 3.58 2.60
N GLY A 36 -0.79 4.82 2.18
CA GLY A 36 0.28 5.69 1.73
C GLY A 36 1.02 6.27 2.93
N PHE A 37 1.53 7.48 2.79
CA PHE A 37 2.22 8.14 3.90
C PHE A 37 1.21 8.73 4.88
N VAL A 38 1.39 8.41 6.17
CA VAL A 38 0.54 8.91 7.25
C VAL A 38 1.43 9.70 8.22
N ALA A 39 0.97 10.86 8.62
CA ALA A 39 1.71 11.72 9.54
C ALA A 39 1.71 11.11 10.94
N THR A 40 2.83 10.53 11.33
CA THR A 40 3.06 9.92 12.65
C THR A 40 4.43 10.34 13.16
N PRO A 41 4.74 10.13 14.45
CA PRO A 41 6.10 10.38 14.94
C PRO A 41 7.17 9.61 14.16
N LEU A 42 6.84 8.43 13.63
CA LEU A 42 7.77 7.65 12.86
C LEU A 42 8.05 8.30 11.49
N THR A 43 7.01 8.76 10.77
CA THR A 43 7.19 9.40 9.46
C THR A 43 7.80 10.80 9.59
N ALA A 44 7.64 11.46 10.73
CA ALA A 44 8.25 12.77 10.97
C ALA A 44 9.78 12.71 10.96
N GLN A 45 10.37 11.51 11.15
CA GLN A 45 11.82 11.31 11.12
C GLN A 45 12.37 11.14 9.70
N ASN A 46 11.49 10.99 8.71
CA ASN A 46 11.92 10.84 7.32
C ASN A 46 12.43 12.16 6.77
N ASP A 47 13.52 12.09 6.01
CA ASP A 47 14.15 13.25 5.37
C ASP A 47 13.86 13.31 3.87
N PHE A 48 12.93 12.49 3.38
CA PHE A 48 12.54 12.47 1.98
C PHE A 48 11.10 12.93 1.81
N ALA A 49 10.75 13.33 0.59
CA ALA A 49 9.40 13.78 0.26
C ALA A 49 8.40 12.63 0.44
N MET A 50 7.26 12.95 1.05
CA MET A 50 6.17 12.00 1.26
C MET A 50 4.92 12.52 0.55
N PRO A 51 4.76 12.19 -0.75
CA PRO A 51 3.63 12.68 -1.52
C PRO A 51 2.30 12.17 -0.94
N ALA A 52 1.29 13.02 -1.00
CA ALA A 52 -0.06 12.70 -0.51
C ALA A 52 -0.09 12.27 0.96
N LEU A 53 0.73 12.92 1.80
CA LEU A 53 0.76 12.67 3.25
C LEU A 53 -0.63 12.90 3.84
N GLN A 54 -1.13 11.93 4.61
CA GLN A 54 -2.42 12.00 5.26
C GLN A 54 -2.28 12.09 6.77
N THR A 55 -3.30 12.67 7.42
CA THR A 55 -3.40 12.66 8.88
C THR A 55 -3.84 11.26 9.35
N PRO A 56 -3.56 10.89 10.61
CA PRO A 56 -4.07 9.64 11.17
C PRO A 56 -5.59 9.52 11.09
N VAL A 57 -6.32 10.62 11.27
CA VAL A 57 -7.78 10.62 11.18
C VAL A 57 -8.24 10.28 9.76
N GLN A 58 -7.63 10.89 8.75
CA GLN A 58 -7.94 10.59 7.35
C GLN A 58 -7.68 9.13 7.02
N ALA A 59 -6.56 8.59 7.51
CA ALA A 59 -6.21 7.19 7.32
C ALA A 59 -7.24 6.26 7.99
N ALA A 60 -7.63 6.57 9.22
CA ALA A 60 -8.62 5.78 9.94
C ALA A 60 -9.98 5.78 9.24
N GLU A 61 -10.42 6.94 8.74
CA GLU A 61 -11.67 7.06 7.99
C GLU A 61 -11.63 6.21 6.72
N ALA A 62 -10.52 6.24 6.00
CA ALA A 62 -10.35 5.44 4.78
C ALA A 62 -10.43 3.94 5.08
N ILE A 63 -9.86 3.49 6.20
CA ILE A 63 -9.91 2.09 6.61
C ILE A 63 -11.35 1.67 6.92
N VAL A 64 -12.07 2.48 7.70
CA VAL A 64 -13.47 2.20 8.05
C VAL A 64 -14.34 2.16 6.80
N ASP A 65 -14.18 3.12 5.90
CA ASP A 65 -14.91 3.15 4.63
C ASP A 65 -14.59 1.91 3.78
N GLY A 66 -13.35 1.48 3.80
CA GLY A 66 -12.91 0.27 3.09
C GLY A 66 -13.60 -0.97 3.61
N PHE A 67 -13.72 -1.12 4.93
CA PHE A 67 -14.45 -2.24 5.52
C PHE A 67 -15.93 -2.22 5.11
N ALA A 68 -16.54 -1.04 5.11
CA ALA A 68 -17.94 -0.90 4.72
C ALA A 68 -18.17 -1.23 3.25
N SER A 69 -17.19 -0.96 2.38
CA SER A 69 -17.30 -1.26 0.95
C SER A 69 -17.17 -2.74 0.62
N GLY A 70 -16.60 -3.53 1.52
CA GLY A 70 -16.38 -4.96 1.31
C GLY A 70 -15.21 -5.29 0.39
N ALA A 71 -14.40 -4.31 0.01
CA ALA A 71 -13.23 -4.55 -0.84
C ALA A 71 -12.15 -5.30 -0.07
N PHE A 72 -11.52 -6.29 -0.72
CA PHE A 72 -10.42 -7.03 -0.09
C PHE A 72 -9.23 -6.11 0.20
N GLU A 73 -8.81 -5.35 -0.79
CA GLU A 73 -7.68 -4.43 -0.61
C GLU A 73 -8.19 -3.02 -0.32
N ILE A 74 -7.71 -2.46 0.79
CA ILE A 74 -8.00 -1.10 1.21
C ILE A 74 -6.73 -0.30 1.03
N HIS A 75 -6.70 0.59 0.05
CA HIS A 75 -5.54 1.44 -0.24
C HIS A 75 -5.96 2.90 -0.28
N PHE A 76 -5.10 3.76 0.23
CA PHE A 76 -5.39 5.19 0.31
C PHE A 76 -4.09 6.01 0.41
N PRO A 77 -4.09 7.25 -0.03
CA PRO A 77 -5.17 7.87 -0.79
C PRO A 77 -5.24 7.25 -2.19
N LYS A 78 -6.44 7.01 -2.69
CA LYS A 78 -6.62 6.27 -3.96
C LYS A 78 -5.96 6.97 -5.14
N ARG A 79 -5.94 8.27 -5.11
CA ARG A 79 -5.31 9.08 -6.15
C ARG A 79 -3.83 8.70 -6.32
N PHE A 80 -3.11 8.57 -5.22
CA PHE A 80 -1.69 8.23 -5.21
C PHE A 80 -1.47 6.74 -5.46
N THR A 81 -2.23 5.87 -4.77
CA THR A 81 -2.03 4.43 -4.86
C THR A 81 -2.41 3.87 -6.22
N ARG A 82 -3.39 4.47 -6.91
CA ARG A 82 -3.74 4.07 -8.27
C ARG A 82 -2.60 4.35 -9.25
N VAL A 83 -1.90 5.46 -9.07
CA VAL A 83 -0.71 5.76 -9.87
C VAL A 83 0.37 4.71 -9.65
N LEU A 84 0.63 4.33 -8.40
CA LEU A 84 1.60 3.31 -8.08
C LEU A 84 1.23 1.96 -8.69
N LYS A 85 -0.03 1.58 -8.63
CA LYS A 85 -0.51 0.32 -9.24
C LYS A 85 -0.37 0.34 -10.75
N LEU A 86 -0.65 1.47 -11.38
CA LEU A 86 -0.49 1.62 -12.81
C LEU A 86 0.97 1.45 -13.23
N LEU A 87 1.90 1.96 -12.43
CA LEU A 87 3.34 1.81 -12.71
C LEU A 87 3.76 0.34 -12.71
N GLN A 88 3.13 -0.52 -11.92
CA GLN A 88 3.45 -1.94 -11.87
C GLN A 88 3.07 -2.69 -13.14
N TRP A 89 2.19 -2.13 -13.98
CA TRP A 89 1.79 -2.72 -15.25
C TRP A 89 2.75 -2.38 -16.39
N LEU A 90 3.71 -1.49 -16.14
CA LEU A 90 4.69 -1.09 -17.16
C LEU A 90 5.71 -2.19 -17.39
N PRO A 91 6.28 -2.29 -18.61
CA PRO A 91 7.43 -3.15 -18.85
C PRO A 91 8.53 -2.84 -17.85
N ARG A 92 9.25 -3.85 -17.39
CA ARG A 92 10.28 -3.67 -16.37
C ARG A 92 11.30 -2.60 -16.71
N ARG A 93 11.68 -2.51 -17.99
CA ARG A 93 12.64 -1.51 -18.45
C ARG A 93 12.15 -0.09 -18.15
N VAL A 94 10.89 0.19 -18.47
CA VAL A 94 10.28 1.50 -18.22
C VAL A 94 10.11 1.72 -16.74
N TYR A 95 9.63 0.71 -16.02
CA TYR A 95 9.43 0.78 -14.58
C TYR A 95 10.75 1.09 -13.85
N PHE A 96 11.83 0.39 -14.18
CA PHE A 96 13.12 0.63 -13.55
C PHE A 96 13.66 2.02 -13.84
N ALA A 97 13.47 2.52 -15.07
CA ALA A 97 13.92 3.86 -15.43
C ALA A 97 13.17 4.93 -14.62
N LEU A 98 11.85 4.78 -14.47
CA LEU A 98 11.03 5.72 -13.71
C LEU A 98 11.36 5.68 -12.22
N VAL A 99 11.55 4.49 -11.65
CA VAL A 99 11.89 4.34 -10.24
C VAL A 99 13.25 4.96 -9.94
N ARG A 100 14.25 4.73 -10.80
CA ARG A 100 15.57 5.35 -10.64
C ARG A 100 15.46 6.88 -10.66
N ARG A 101 14.68 7.40 -11.57
CA ARG A 101 14.51 8.85 -11.71
C ARG A 101 13.81 9.44 -10.49
N ALA A 102 12.78 8.77 -9.99
CA ALA A 102 12.01 9.27 -8.84
C ALA A 102 12.76 9.14 -7.52
N THR A 103 13.62 8.11 -7.39
CA THR A 103 14.36 7.84 -6.14
C THR A 103 15.79 8.34 -6.16
N GLY A 104 16.28 8.82 -7.29
CA GLY A 104 17.65 9.32 -7.41
C GLY A 104 18.70 8.21 -7.44
N LEU A 105 18.30 7.00 -7.75
CA LEU A 105 19.24 5.86 -7.81
C LEU A 105 19.95 5.72 -9.16
#